data_d942360a958a4d671daf883e1819367b
#
_entry.id   d942360a958a4d671daf883e1819367b
#
_cell.length_a   1.000
_cell.length_b   1.000
_cell.length_c   1.000
_cell.angle_alpha   90.00
_cell.angle_beta   90.00
_cell.angle_gamma   90.00
#
_symmetry.space_group_name_H-M   'P 1'
#
loop_
_entity.id
_entity.type
_entity.pdbx_description
1 polymer ?
#
loop_
_entity_poly.entity_id
_entity_poly.type
_entity_poly.pdbx_seq_one_letter_code
_entity_poly.pdbx_strand_id
1 'polypeptide(L)'
;MDEDEIVSAEEDAFYYYTAPSDPGPEVVDPAVNGSDLSGDLPPQLSSQLPSQLTGDGASSTIISAVDHLNSALGIDLVSIITTIATVAAILILTRLVAKMVDRALTVQIPKVTAGGKVGIDAETEMTFRTIIRRLLVAAIYIAGFIMAIYQIPPLSRLAVTLLAGAGVAGLAIGFAAKDSLANVISGIFLAVFQPFRVGDYVNFNGDYCQVEDLTLRHTTIKSWDGRRIFVPNSIMGNQPIVNWSITDPVITWPINVGIAYSADIDKAREIMLDAAKRHPLVLKNQDITVRVTELGDFAVNLRLSVDVPKRDVAFTTGCEIREAIKKRFDKEGIEIPFPYQNIIIQNSEDLHDERCDRAG
;
A
#
# COMPACT_ATOMS: atom_id res chain seq x y z
N MET A 1 -7.84 36.31 24.50
CA MET A 1 -8.81 35.20 24.44
C MET A 1 -7.98 34.05 23.96
N ASP A 2 -7.71 33.16 24.89
CA ASP A 2 -6.57 32.26 24.89
C ASP A 2 -6.78 31.04 23.99
N GLU A 3 -5.68 30.63 23.35
CA GLU A 3 -5.62 29.49 22.43
C GLU A 3 -5.71 28.07 23.08
N ASP A 4 -6.07 28.01 24.37
CA ASP A 4 -6.02 26.77 25.17
C ASP A 4 -7.37 26.03 25.35
N GLU A 5 -8.43 26.43 24.63
CA GLU A 5 -9.78 25.84 24.80
C GLU A 5 -10.27 24.93 23.68
N ILE A 6 -9.41 24.52 22.72
CA ILE A 6 -9.79 23.64 21.58
C ILE A 6 -9.20 22.21 21.67
N VAL A 7 -8.49 21.85 22.74
CA VAL A 7 -7.80 20.53 22.84
C VAL A 7 -8.52 19.49 23.71
N SER A 8 -9.75 19.72 24.17
CA SER A 8 -10.41 18.79 25.12
C SER A 8 -11.66 18.04 24.62
N ALA A 9 -11.83 17.82 23.32
CA ALA A 9 -13.04 17.17 22.79
C ALA A 9 -12.81 15.95 21.85
N GLU A 10 -11.64 15.32 21.86
CA GLU A 10 -11.36 14.12 21.02
C GLU A 10 -10.74 12.94 21.77
N GLU A 11 -10.98 12.79 23.05
CA GLU A 11 -10.49 11.65 23.86
C GLU A 11 -11.61 10.84 24.51
N ASP A 12 -12.61 10.35 23.76
CA ASP A 12 -13.54 9.35 24.30
C ASP A 12 -14.18 8.51 23.18
N ALA A 13 -13.42 7.62 22.55
CA ALA A 13 -13.98 6.45 21.84
C ALA A 13 -12.92 5.38 21.51
N PHE A 14 -12.18 4.86 22.52
CA PHE A 14 -11.49 3.58 22.37
C PHE A 14 -12.17 2.54 23.26
N TYR A 15 -13.12 1.80 22.68
CA TYR A 15 -13.68 0.62 23.32
C TYR A 15 -12.66 -0.51 23.30
N TYR A 16 -12.29 -0.97 24.49
CA TYR A 16 -11.51 -2.16 24.78
C TYR A 16 -12.10 -3.42 24.14
N TYR A 17 -11.31 -4.09 23.32
CA TYR A 17 -11.50 -5.50 23.02
C TYR A 17 -10.38 -6.26 23.75
N THR A 18 -10.69 -6.80 24.93
CA THR A 18 -9.81 -7.73 25.63
C THR A 18 -10.01 -9.12 25.05
N ALA A 19 -8.98 -9.65 24.39
CA ALA A 19 -8.88 -11.05 24.06
C ALA A 19 -8.52 -11.87 25.31
N PRO A 20 -9.04 -13.09 25.48
CA PRO A 20 -8.73 -13.95 26.62
C PRO A 20 -7.30 -14.49 26.52
N SER A 21 -6.60 -14.45 27.65
CA SER A 21 -5.27 -14.99 27.87
C SER A 21 -5.25 -16.51 27.72
N ASP A 22 -4.46 -17.00 26.77
CA ASP A 22 -4.10 -18.38 26.58
C ASP A 22 -3.03 -18.79 27.63
N PRO A 23 -3.19 -19.86 28.40
CA PRO A 23 -2.16 -20.32 29.33
C PRO A 23 -1.04 -21.01 28.54
N GLY A 24 0.18 -20.52 28.72
CA GLY A 24 1.40 -21.07 28.14
C GLY A 24 1.68 -22.54 28.54
N PRO A 25 2.47 -23.26 27.73
CA PRO A 25 2.74 -24.67 27.99
C PRO A 25 3.67 -24.84 29.20
N GLU A 26 3.26 -25.77 30.02
CA GLU A 26 3.92 -26.34 31.21
C GLU A 26 5.30 -26.87 30.84
N VAL A 27 6.33 -26.35 31.50
CA VAL A 27 7.70 -26.87 31.44
C VAL A 27 7.76 -28.16 32.26
N VAL A 28 7.88 -29.31 31.60
CA VAL A 28 8.14 -30.60 32.24
C VAL A 28 9.65 -30.78 32.31
N ASP A 29 10.20 -30.74 33.53
CA ASP A 29 11.54 -31.18 33.87
C ASP A 29 11.65 -32.71 33.73
N PRO A 30 12.63 -33.26 33.01
CA PRO A 30 12.98 -34.67 33.14
C PRO A 30 14.26 -34.82 34.00
N ALA A 31 14.08 -34.92 35.30
CA ALA A 31 15.07 -35.54 36.16
C ALA A 31 14.64 -37.01 36.33
N VAL A 32 15.26 -37.91 35.58
CA VAL A 32 15.27 -39.36 35.92
C VAL A 32 16.69 -39.83 35.96
N ASN A 33 17.15 -40.09 37.18
CA ASN A 33 18.26 -40.89 37.59
C ASN A 33 18.23 -42.27 36.90
N GLY A 34 19.32 -42.63 36.24
CA GLY A 34 19.55 -43.95 35.69
C GLY A 34 20.86 -44.49 36.19
N SER A 35 20.88 -44.97 37.43
CA SER A 35 21.84 -45.97 37.89
C SER A 35 21.20 -47.34 37.80
N ASP A 36 22.03 -48.33 37.44
CA ASP A 36 21.81 -49.78 37.51
C ASP A 36 21.30 -50.44 36.22
N LEU A 37 22.31 -50.96 35.50
CA LEU A 37 22.29 -52.26 34.87
C LEU A 37 23.71 -52.62 34.39
N SER A 38 24.56 -53.00 35.37
CA SER A 38 25.76 -53.79 35.15
C SER A 38 25.35 -55.26 35.19
N GLY A 39 25.20 -55.87 34.03
CA GLY A 39 24.98 -57.31 33.86
C GLY A 39 26.19 -57.92 33.18
N ASP A 40 26.91 -58.69 33.97
CA ASP A 40 28.09 -59.51 33.57
C ASP A 40 27.81 -60.43 32.36
N LEU A 41 28.61 -60.29 31.32
CA LEU A 41 28.79 -61.27 30.28
C LEU A 41 30.18 -61.93 30.39
N PRO A 42 30.30 -63.26 30.38
CA PRO A 42 31.54 -63.95 30.64
C PRO A 42 32.53 -63.85 29.47
N PRO A 43 33.87 -63.83 29.79
CA PRO A 43 34.92 -63.63 28.77
C PRO A 43 35.36 -64.99 28.19
N GLN A 44 34.61 -65.59 27.31
CA GLN A 44 35.09 -66.72 26.52
C GLN A 44 34.26 -66.87 25.22
N LEU A 45 34.59 -66.02 24.20
CA LEU A 45 34.29 -66.36 22.79
C LEU A 45 34.96 -65.37 21.82
N SER A 46 36.22 -64.99 22.05
CA SER A 46 36.90 -64.07 21.11
C SER A 46 38.15 -64.74 20.45
N SER A 47 38.19 -66.06 20.41
CA SER A 47 39.25 -66.70 19.69
C SER A 47 38.75 -67.83 18.81
N GLN A 48 38.22 -67.53 17.66
CA GLN A 48 38.20 -68.37 16.44
C GLN A 48 37.24 -67.82 15.36
N LEU A 49 37.74 -66.89 14.56
CA LEU A 49 37.31 -66.71 13.21
C LEU A 49 38.49 -66.44 12.33
N PRO A 50 38.72 -67.21 11.28
CA PRO A 50 39.87 -66.99 10.39
C PRO A 50 39.60 -65.77 9.50
N SER A 51 40.53 -64.82 9.54
CA SER A 51 40.72 -63.73 8.64
C SER A 51 41.02 -64.18 7.22
N GLN A 52 40.05 -64.40 6.40
CA GLN A 52 40.25 -64.48 4.95
C GLN A 52 39.00 -63.98 4.24
N LEU A 53 39.20 -63.06 3.26
CA LEU A 53 38.27 -62.57 2.27
C LEU A 53 37.49 -61.32 2.63
N THR A 54 38.15 -60.17 2.58
CA THR A 54 37.52 -58.98 2.04
C THR A 54 38.62 -58.16 1.28
N GLY A 55 38.35 -57.82 0.05
CA GLY A 55 39.24 -57.08 -0.84
C GLY A 55 39.40 -55.60 -0.49
N ASP A 56 39.88 -55.27 0.71
CA ASP A 56 40.10 -53.93 1.24
C ASP A 56 41.59 -53.58 1.48
N GLY A 57 42.48 -54.31 0.89
CA GLY A 57 43.92 -54.09 1.09
C GLY A 57 44.44 -52.71 0.62
N ALA A 58 43.80 -52.09 -0.30
CA ALA A 58 44.24 -50.78 -0.80
C ALA A 58 43.69 -49.62 0.08
N SER A 59 42.48 -49.72 0.59
CA SER A 59 41.86 -48.68 1.42
C SER A 59 42.51 -48.63 2.81
N SER A 60 42.79 -49.80 3.43
CA SER A 60 43.43 -49.88 4.74
C SER A 60 44.90 -49.41 4.72
N THR A 61 45.61 -49.68 3.61
CA THR A 61 46.98 -49.21 3.43
C THR A 61 47.08 -47.70 3.22
N ILE A 62 46.11 -47.13 2.51
CA ILE A 62 46.02 -45.67 2.33
C ILE A 62 45.67 -45.00 3.67
N ILE A 63 44.71 -45.54 4.42
CA ILE A 63 44.30 -45.01 5.73
C ILE A 63 45.47 -45.07 6.72
N SER A 64 46.20 -46.18 6.81
CA SER A 64 47.34 -46.30 7.70
C SER A 64 48.53 -45.40 7.28
N ALA A 65 48.78 -45.23 6.00
CA ALA A 65 49.77 -44.28 5.49
C ALA A 65 49.40 -42.82 5.78
N VAL A 66 48.14 -42.47 5.70
CA VAL A 66 47.60 -41.15 6.08
C VAL A 66 47.72 -40.91 7.58
N ASP A 67 47.42 -41.90 8.42
CA ASP A 67 47.59 -41.81 9.88
C ASP A 67 49.06 -41.69 10.31
N HIS A 68 50.00 -42.40 9.68
CA HIS A 68 51.40 -42.21 9.88
C HIS A 68 51.91 -40.83 9.43
N LEU A 69 51.46 -40.31 8.34
CA LEU A 69 51.76 -38.95 7.88
C LEU A 69 51.15 -37.89 8.81
N ASN A 70 49.94 -38.09 9.29
CA ASN A 70 49.27 -37.20 10.26
C ASN A 70 50.06 -37.14 11.58
N SER A 71 50.53 -38.30 12.11
CA SER A 71 51.29 -38.35 13.33
C SER A 71 52.70 -37.78 13.18
N ALA A 72 53.29 -37.90 12.00
CA ALA A 72 54.65 -37.39 11.72
C ALA A 72 54.71 -35.89 11.47
N LEU A 73 53.60 -35.32 10.87
CA LEU A 73 53.52 -33.90 10.52
C LEU A 73 52.70 -33.09 11.51
N GLY A 74 51.96 -33.71 12.45
CA GLY A 74 51.06 -33.02 13.39
C GLY A 74 49.91 -32.30 12.70
N ILE A 75 49.54 -32.72 11.47
CA ILE A 75 48.55 -32.04 10.60
C ILE A 75 47.53 -33.08 10.16
N ASP A 76 46.26 -32.80 10.41
CA ASP A 76 45.12 -33.61 9.94
C ASP A 76 44.91 -33.45 8.42
N LEU A 77 45.68 -34.20 7.62
CA LEU A 77 45.60 -34.18 6.16
C LEU A 77 44.18 -34.44 5.62
N VAL A 78 43.44 -35.32 6.26
CA VAL A 78 42.05 -35.62 5.88
C VAL A 78 41.14 -34.39 6.07
N SER A 79 41.32 -33.68 7.19
CA SER A 79 40.57 -32.42 7.47
C SER A 79 40.90 -31.34 6.45
N ILE A 80 42.16 -31.22 6.05
CA ILE A 80 42.56 -30.22 5.03
C ILE A 80 41.98 -30.58 3.66
N ILE A 81 42.05 -31.84 3.24
CA ILE A 81 41.54 -32.30 1.95
C ILE A 81 40.02 -32.12 1.90
N THR A 82 39.28 -32.47 2.96
CA THR A 82 37.82 -32.28 3.04
C THR A 82 37.46 -30.81 3.01
N THR A 83 38.20 -29.93 3.71
CA THR A 83 37.98 -28.48 3.67
C THR A 83 38.21 -27.90 2.27
N ILE A 84 39.29 -28.31 1.60
CA ILE A 84 39.56 -27.85 0.22
C ILE A 84 38.48 -28.35 -0.74
N ALA A 85 38.06 -29.62 -0.61
CA ALA A 85 37.01 -30.19 -1.45
C ALA A 85 35.64 -29.47 -1.27
N THR A 86 35.27 -29.15 -0.01
CA THR A 86 34.04 -28.44 0.30
C THR A 86 34.09 -26.98 -0.17
N VAL A 87 35.19 -26.27 0.00
CA VAL A 87 35.37 -24.91 -0.54
C VAL A 87 35.31 -24.91 -2.07
N ALA A 88 35.97 -25.87 -2.72
CA ALA A 88 35.88 -26.01 -4.17
C ALA A 88 34.44 -26.28 -4.64
N ALA A 89 33.71 -27.16 -3.95
CA ALA A 89 32.30 -27.45 -4.25
C ALA A 89 31.41 -26.20 -4.09
N ILE A 90 31.61 -25.41 -3.02
CA ILE A 90 30.87 -24.14 -2.79
C ILE A 90 31.16 -23.15 -3.92
N LEU A 91 32.41 -22.97 -4.32
CA LEU A 91 32.76 -22.04 -5.40
C LEU A 91 32.22 -22.48 -6.74
N ILE A 92 32.22 -23.79 -7.05
CA ILE A 92 31.60 -24.34 -8.25
C ILE A 92 30.11 -24.11 -8.22
N LEU A 93 29.42 -24.40 -7.11
CA LEU A 93 27.98 -24.17 -6.96
C LEU A 93 27.64 -22.69 -7.09
N THR A 94 28.39 -21.81 -6.43
CA THR A 94 28.21 -20.34 -6.56
C THR A 94 28.32 -19.89 -8.02
N ARG A 95 29.34 -20.39 -8.73
CA ARG A 95 29.50 -20.06 -10.15
C ARG A 95 28.37 -20.61 -11.02
N LEU A 96 27.84 -21.78 -10.70
CA LEU A 96 26.73 -22.42 -11.41
C LEU A 96 25.42 -21.66 -11.17
N VAL A 97 25.14 -21.28 -9.94
CA VAL A 97 23.98 -20.45 -9.58
C VAL A 97 24.08 -19.07 -10.23
N ALA A 98 25.23 -18.40 -10.13
CA ALA A 98 25.46 -17.12 -10.78
C ALA A 98 25.22 -17.20 -12.30
N LYS A 99 25.71 -18.26 -12.95
CA LYS A 99 25.52 -18.47 -14.39
C LYS A 99 24.07 -18.82 -14.74
N MET A 100 23.36 -19.54 -13.88
CA MET A 100 21.95 -19.87 -14.06
C MET A 100 21.08 -18.61 -13.95
N VAL A 101 21.30 -17.78 -12.92
CA VAL A 101 20.60 -16.49 -12.77
C VAL A 101 20.92 -15.54 -13.92
N ASP A 102 22.18 -15.50 -14.35
CA ASP A 102 22.63 -14.71 -15.49
C ASP A 102 21.89 -15.12 -16.79
N ARG A 103 21.76 -16.41 -17.04
CA ARG A 103 21.00 -16.93 -18.17
C ARG A 103 19.51 -16.69 -18.05
N ALA A 104 18.92 -16.91 -16.87
CA ALA A 104 17.50 -16.68 -16.64
C ALA A 104 17.11 -15.22 -16.91
N LEU A 105 17.93 -14.27 -16.43
CA LEU A 105 17.71 -12.84 -16.66
C LEU A 105 17.95 -12.42 -18.12
N THR A 106 18.77 -13.18 -18.88
CA THR A 106 19.00 -12.89 -20.30
C THR A 106 17.94 -13.49 -21.22
N VAL A 107 17.38 -14.66 -20.86
CA VAL A 107 16.48 -15.43 -21.75
C VAL A 107 15.01 -15.16 -21.50
N GLN A 108 14.58 -14.88 -20.26
CA GLN A 108 13.16 -14.85 -19.88
C GLN A 108 12.45 -13.50 -19.96
N ILE A 109 13.08 -12.44 -20.46
CA ILE A 109 12.35 -11.19 -20.72
C ILE A 109 12.44 -10.82 -22.22
N PRO A 110 11.88 -11.62 -23.12
CA PRO A 110 11.60 -11.15 -24.46
C PRO A 110 10.16 -10.64 -24.49
N LYS A 111 9.96 -9.32 -24.65
CA LYS A 111 8.76 -8.75 -25.26
C LYS A 111 7.46 -8.70 -24.43
N VAL A 112 7.51 -8.47 -23.12
CA VAL A 112 6.27 -8.07 -22.41
C VAL A 112 5.88 -6.60 -22.73
N THR A 113 6.77 -5.83 -23.31
CA THR A 113 6.56 -4.40 -23.61
C THR A 113 6.16 -4.08 -25.07
N ALA A 114 5.82 -5.07 -25.88
CA ALA A 114 5.43 -4.80 -27.29
C ALA A 114 3.99 -4.28 -27.47
N GLY A 115 3.25 -4.03 -26.40
CA GLY A 115 1.84 -3.60 -26.45
C GLY A 115 1.49 -2.33 -25.68
N GLY A 116 2.37 -1.76 -24.86
CA GLY A 116 2.09 -0.57 -24.06
C GLY A 116 2.81 0.66 -24.60
N LYS A 117 2.07 1.72 -24.88
CA LYS A 117 2.54 3.06 -25.28
C LYS A 117 3.28 3.80 -24.14
N VAL A 118 4.18 3.15 -23.44
CA VAL A 118 5.07 3.82 -22.49
C VAL A 118 6.39 4.03 -23.19
N GLY A 119 6.66 5.24 -23.66
CA GLY A 119 7.91 5.66 -24.27
C GLY A 119 9.06 5.71 -23.25
N ILE A 120 9.43 4.54 -22.73
CA ILE A 120 10.72 4.35 -22.10
C ILE A 120 11.66 4.03 -23.25
N ASP A 121 12.62 4.92 -23.51
CA ASP A 121 13.63 4.72 -24.51
C ASP A 121 14.31 3.36 -24.28
N ALA A 122 14.43 2.56 -25.34
CA ALA A 122 15.01 1.21 -25.29
C ALA A 122 16.42 1.18 -24.65
N GLU A 123 17.13 2.29 -24.68
CA GLU A 123 18.43 2.48 -24.04
C GLU A 123 18.33 2.51 -22.50
N THR A 124 17.30 3.13 -21.95
CA THR A 124 17.08 3.20 -20.48
C THR A 124 16.73 1.84 -19.92
N GLU A 125 15.91 1.05 -20.62
CA GLU A 125 15.54 -0.31 -20.24
C GLU A 125 16.74 -1.25 -20.24
N MET A 126 17.60 -1.17 -21.26
CA MET A 126 18.84 -1.97 -21.32
C MET A 126 19.81 -1.64 -20.20
N THR A 127 19.95 -0.38 -19.86
CA THR A 127 20.84 0.09 -18.79
C THR A 127 20.37 -0.41 -17.41
N PHE A 128 19.09 -0.25 -17.08
CA PHE A 128 18.52 -0.69 -15.81
C PHE A 128 18.65 -2.21 -15.62
N ARG A 129 18.34 -3.00 -16.66
CA ARG A 129 18.49 -4.45 -16.66
C ARG A 129 19.94 -4.88 -16.44
N THR A 130 20.89 -4.20 -17.07
CA THR A 130 22.31 -4.48 -16.92
C THR A 130 22.81 -4.20 -15.50
N ILE A 131 22.34 -3.13 -14.87
CA ILE A 131 22.69 -2.77 -13.51
C ILE A 131 22.15 -3.82 -12.52
N ILE A 132 20.86 -4.17 -12.60
CA ILE A 132 20.24 -5.17 -11.70
C ILE A 132 20.94 -6.52 -11.84
N ARG A 133 21.21 -6.96 -13.07
CA ARG A 133 21.93 -8.18 -13.34
C ARG A 133 23.31 -8.20 -12.67
N ARG A 134 24.09 -7.11 -12.82
CA ARG A 134 25.41 -6.98 -12.20
C ARG A 134 25.35 -7.01 -10.68
N LEU A 135 24.37 -6.32 -10.09
CA LEU A 135 24.16 -6.28 -8.63
C LEU A 135 23.79 -7.67 -8.08
N LEU A 136 22.88 -8.38 -8.72
CA LEU A 136 22.47 -9.74 -8.31
C LEU A 136 23.62 -10.72 -8.41
N VAL A 137 24.36 -10.71 -9.52
CA VAL A 137 25.53 -11.58 -9.72
C VAL A 137 26.62 -11.25 -8.68
N ALA A 138 26.89 -9.97 -8.41
CA ALA A 138 27.84 -9.56 -7.38
C ALA A 138 27.41 -10.04 -5.98
N ALA A 139 26.13 -9.93 -5.63
CA ALA A 139 25.59 -10.40 -4.35
C ALA A 139 25.77 -11.93 -4.19
N ILE A 140 25.53 -12.72 -5.27
CA ILE A 140 25.74 -14.16 -5.26
C ILE A 140 27.22 -14.51 -5.02
N TYR A 141 28.15 -13.81 -5.69
CA TYR A 141 29.58 -14.03 -5.47
C TYR A 141 30.04 -13.64 -4.07
N ILE A 142 29.53 -12.53 -3.50
CA ILE A 142 29.81 -12.12 -2.13
C ILE A 142 29.32 -13.18 -1.14
N ALA A 143 28.08 -13.67 -1.30
CA ALA A 143 27.52 -14.71 -0.46
C ALA A 143 28.33 -16.03 -0.53
N GLY A 144 28.68 -16.46 -1.76
CA GLY A 144 29.51 -17.64 -1.98
C GLY A 144 30.90 -17.49 -1.38
N PHE A 145 31.51 -16.31 -1.45
CA PHE A 145 32.80 -16.02 -0.85
C PHE A 145 32.75 -16.09 0.68
N ILE A 146 31.75 -15.51 1.32
CA ILE A 146 31.55 -15.59 2.77
C ILE A 146 31.36 -17.05 3.19
N MET A 147 30.56 -17.81 2.43
CA MET A 147 30.32 -19.23 2.70
C MET A 147 31.59 -20.10 2.56
N ALA A 148 32.45 -19.77 1.59
CA ALA A 148 33.74 -20.42 1.42
C ALA A 148 34.72 -20.12 2.60
N ILE A 149 34.78 -18.87 3.06
CA ILE A 149 35.56 -18.45 4.22
C ILE A 149 35.06 -19.15 5.50
N TYR A 150 33.75 -19.29 5.66
CA TYR A 150 33.16 -19.95 6.83
C TYR A 150 33.62 -21.39 7.00
N GLN A 151 33.91 -22.09 5.88
CA GLN A 151 34.39 -23.47 5.89
C GLN A 151 35.83 -23.62 6.43
N ILE A 152 36.61 -22.55 6.46
CA ILE A 152 38.01 -22.57 6.91
C ILE A 152 38.03 -22.28 8.41
N PRO A 153 38.41 -23.25 9.31
CA PRO A 153 38.32 -23.10 10.76
C PRO A 153 38.94 -21.81 11.32
N PRO A 154 40.17 -21.41 10.94
CA PRO A 154 40.77 -20.18 11.46
C PRO A 154 40.06 -18.89 10.99
N LEU A 155 39.31 -18.93 9.89
CA LEU A 155 38.61 -17.78 9.30
C LEU A 155 37.11 -17.75 9.57
N SER A 156 36.55 -18.77 10.21
CA SER A 156 35.12 -18.90 10.48
C SER A 156 34.57 -17.71 11.31
N ARG A 157 35.34 -17.21 12.28
CA ARG A 157 34.95 -16.01 13.07
C ARG A 157 34.84 -14.76 12.19
N LEU A 158 35.73 -14.60 11.22
CA LEU A 158 35.68 -13.51 10.26
C LEU A 158 34.42 -13.62 9.38
N ALA A 159 34.10 -14.83 8.90
CA ALA A 159 32.89 -15.06 8.13
C ALA A 159 31.61 -14.71 8.90
N VAL A 160 31.52 -15.08 10.20
CA VAL A 160 30.39 -14.72 11.07
C VAL A 160 30.28 -13.20 11.23
N THR A 161 31.41 -12.51 11.41
CA THR A 161 31.41 -11.03 11.51
C THR A 161 30.96 -10.37 10.21
N LEU A 162 31.43 -10.88 9.06
CA LEU A 162 31.00 -10.39 7.75
C LEU A 162 29.51 -10.65 7.52
N LEU A 163 29.01 -11.82 7.93
CA LEU A 163 27.59 -12.15 7.80
C LEU A 163 26.70 -11.26 8.69
N ALA A 164 27.13 -11.00 9.93
CA ALA A 164 26.45 -10.07 10.83
C ALA A 164 26.41 -8.65 10.24
N GLY A 165 27.55 -8.17 9.73
CA GLY A 165 27.64 -6.88 9.03
C GLY A 165 26.76 -6.81 7.78
N ALA A 166 26.74 -7.87 6.98
CA ALA A 166 25.88 -7.99 5.80
C ALA A 166 24.39 -7.97 6.18
N GLY A 167 24.01 -8.58 7.32
CA GLY A 167 22.67 -8.53 7.86
C GLY A 167 22.21 -7.09 8.20
N VAL A 168 23.07 -6.34 8.92
CA VAL A 168 22.79 -4.92 9.24
C VAL A 168 22.71 -4.07 7.97
N ALA A 169 23.65 -4.26 7.03
CA ALA A 169 23.61 -3.58 5.74
C ALA A 169 22.33 -3.91 4.95
N GLY A 170 21.92 -5.18 4.97
CA GLY A 170 20.67 -5.65 4.35
C GLY A 170 19.42 -4.98 4.94
N LEU A 171 19.36 -4.83 6.26
CA LEU A 171 18.29 -4.09 6.93
C LEU A 171 18.27 -2.62 6.50
N ALA A 172 19.41 -1.96 6.45
CA ALA A 172 19.52 -0.56 6.01
C ALA A 172 19.04 -0.39 4.57
N ILE A 173 19.45 -1.28 3.66
CA ILE A 173 19.01 -1.30 2.27
C ILE A 173 17.51 -1.60 2.18
N GLY A 174 17.00 -2.54 2.99
CA GLY A 174 15.57 -2.88 3.06
C GLY A 174 14.72 -1.69 3.49
N PHE A 175 15.13 -0.95 4.51
CA PHE A 175 14.46 0.28 4.93
C PHE A 175 14.51 1.36 3.84
N ALA A 176 15.64 1.54 3.16
CA ALA A 176 15.75 2.49 2.06
C ALA A 176 14.86 2.12 0.85
N ALA A 177 14.62 0.83 0.62
CA ALA A 177 13.77 0.33 -0.47
C ALA A 177 12.28 0.18 -0.10
N LYS A 178 11.91 0.36 1.18
CA LYS A 178 10.56 0.12 1.73
C LYS A 178 9.46 0.77 0.90
N ASP A 179 9.57 2.05 0.61
CA ASP A 179 8.51 2.80 -0.10
C ASP A 179 8.37 2.35 -1.56
N SER A 180 9.48 2.01 -2.21
CA SER A 180 9.44 1.48 -3.57
C SER A 180 8.74 0.12 -3.62
N LEU A 181 9.03 -0.76 -2.65
CA LEU A 181 8.40 -2.07 -2.54
C LEU A 181 6.92 -1.96 -2.17
N ALA A 182 6.56 -1.04 -1.27
CA ALA A 182 5.18 -0.76 -0.92
C ALA A 182 4.35 -0.34 -2.14
N ASN A 183 4.91 0.52 -3.01
CA ASN A 183 4.24 0.92 -4.24
C ASN A 183 3.98 -0.25 -5.20
N VAL A 184 4.95 -1.15 -5.35
CA VAL A 184 4.82 -2.33 -6.21
C VAL A 184 3.75 -3.28 -5.67
N ILE A 185 3.78 -3.58 -4.38
CA ILE A 185 2.80 -4.46 -3.72
C ILE A 185 1.39 -3.86 -3.82
N SER A 186 1.25 -2.55 -3.51
CA SER A 186 -0.03 -1.85 -3.66
C SER A 186 -0.52 -1.84 -5.10
N GLY A 187 0.37 -1.66 -6.08
CA GLY A 187 0.02 -1.73 -7.51
C GLY A 187 -0.54 -3.09 -7.91
N ILE A 188 0.05 -4.18 -7.42
CA ILE A 188 -0.47 -5.54 -7.64
C ILE A 188 -1.86 -5.70 -7.00
N PHE A 189 -2.05 -5.24 -5.76
CA PHE A 189 -3.34 -5.32 -5.08
C PHE A 189 -4.41 -4.49 -5.79
N LEU A 190 -4.10 -3.27 -6.22
CA LEU A 190 -5.02 -2.44 -6.99
C LEU A 190 -5.43 -3.12 -8.31
N ALA A 191 -4.50 -3.78 -8.99
CA ALA A 191 -4.78 -4.52 -10.23
C ALA A 191 -5.63 -5.78 -10.01
N VAL A 192 -5.45 -6.47 -8.87
CA VAL A 192 -6.20 -7.70 -8.54
C VAL A 192 -7.59 -7.39 -8.00
N PHE A 193 -7.69 -6.51 -6.98
CA PHE A 193 -8.96 -6.20 -6.32
C PHE A 193 -9.78 -5.12 -7.03
N GLN A 194 -9.17 -4.32 -7.89
CA GLN A 194 -9.80 -3.32 -8.74
C GLN A 194 -10.83 -2.43 -8.00
N PRO A 195 -10.47 -1.73 -6.92
CA PRO A 195 -11.37 -0.77 -6.29
C PRO A 195 -11.76 0.37 -7.23
N PHE A 196 -10.96 0.58 -8.27
CA PHE A 196 -11.24 1.40 -9.44
C PHE A 196 -10.56 0.78 -10.67
N ARG A 197 -11.03 1.13 -11.86
CA ARG A 197 -10.50 0.67 -13.15
C ARG A 197 -10.02 1.85 -13.98
N VAL A 198 -9.17 1.57 -14.95
CA VAL A 198 -8.81 2.58 -15.96
C VAL A 198 -10.08 3.02 -16.69
N GLY A 199 -10.31 4.33 -16.72
CA GLY A 199 -11.52 4.96 -17.24
C GLY A 199 -12.51 5.40 -16.16
N ASP A 200 -12.41 4.90 -14.92
CA ASP A 200 -13.29 5.30 -13.83
C ASP A 200 -13.05 6.75 -13.40
N TYR A 201 -14.12 7.35 -12.89
CA TYR A 201 -14.08 8.67 -12.28
C TYR A 201 -13.99 8.55 -10.76
N VAL A 202 -12.94 9.13 -10.20
CA VAL A 202 -12.65 9.08 -8.77
C VAL A 202 -12.46 10.49 -8.21
N ASN A 203 -12.75 10.65 -6.92
CA ASN A 203 -12.34 11.85 -6.19
C ASN A 203 -11.04 11.54 -5.44
N PHE A 204 -10.02 12.34 -5.68
CA PHE A 204 -8.74 12.23 -5.00
C PHE A 204 -8.34 13.59 -4.44
N ASN A 205 -8.18 13.69 -3.12
CA ASN A 205 -7.89 14.94 -2.39
C ASN A 205 -8.83 16.12 -2.71
N GLY A 206 -10.13 15.83 -2.94
CA GLY A 206 -11.13 16.84 -3.30
C GLY A 206 -11.23 17.11 -4.80
N ASP A 207 -10.23 16.73 -5.59
CA ASP A 207 -10.25 16.88 -7.05
C ASP A 207 -11.00 15.73 -7.72
N TYR A 208 -11.86 16.08 -8.68
CA TYR A 208 -12.52 15.12 -9.54
C TYR A 208 -11.62 14.74 -10.71
N CYS A 209 -11.28 13.46 -10.79
CA CYS A 209 -10.28 12.95 -11.73
C CYS A 209 -10.79 11.70 -12.45
N GLN A 210 -10.26 11.43 -13.64
CA GLN A 210 -10.41 10.17 -14.34
C GLN A 210 -9.13 9.35 -14.22
N VAL A 211 -9.24 8.06 -13.91
CA VAL A 211 -8.10 7.15 -13.93
C VAL A 211 -7.69 6.91 -15.37
N GLU A 212 -6.48 7.35 -15.75
CA GLU A 212 -5.95 7.25 -17.13
C GLU A 212 -5.11 5.98 -17.32
N ASP A 213 -4.30 5.64 -16.30
CA ASP A 213 -3.41 4.47 -16.34
C ASP A 213 -3.08 3.96 -14.93
N LEU A 214 -2.79 2.66 -14.84
CA LEU A 214 -2.33 1.98 -13.63
C LEU A 214 -1.03 1.22 -13.95
N THR A 215 0.08 1.73 -13.45
CA THR A 215 1.39 1.08 -13.56
C THR A 215 1.75 0.33 -12.29
N LEU A 216 2.86 -0.41 -12.30
CA LEU A 216 3.32 -1.14 -11.12
C LEU A 216 3.66 -0.23 -9.92
N ARG A 217 4.07 1.03 -10.17
CA ARG A 217 4.55 1.98 -9.15
C ARG A 217 3.58 3.11 -8.86
N HIS A 218 2.86 3.58 -9.85
CA HIS A 218 1.97 4.74 -9.72
C HIS A 218 0.71 4.57 -10.56
N THR A 219 -0.36 5.23 -10.14
CA THR A 219 -1.58 5.43 -10.89
C THR A 219 -1.58 6.83 -11.48
N THR A 220 -1.86 6.96 -12.77
CA THR A 220 -2.00 8.25 -13.44
C THR A 220 -3.49 8.62 -13.45
N ILE A 221 -3.80 9.75 -12.85
CA ILE A 221 -5.15 10.32 -12.86
C ILE A 221 -5.14 11.65 -13.60
N LYS A 222 -6.20 11.90 -14.38
CA LYS A 222 -6.41 13.13 -15.13
C LYS A 222 -7.49 13.96 -14.48
N SER A 223 -7.14 15.17 -14.03
CA SER A 223 -8.09 16.12 -13.45
C SER A 223 -8.99 16.73 -14.54
N TRP A 224 -10.13 17.29 -14.12
CA TRP A 224 -11.10 17.95 -14.99
C TRP A 224 -10.52 19.08 -15.84
N ASP A 225 -9.44 19.73 -15.39
CA ASP A 225 -8.71 20.81 -16.10
C ASP A 225 -7.62 20.28 -17.05
N GLY A 226 -7.49 18.96 -17.20
CA GLY A 226 -6.56 18.29 -18.08
C GLY A 226 -5.18 18.01 -17.50
N ARG A 227 -4.90 18.40 -16.24
CA ARG A 227 -3.65 18.04 -15.55
C ARG A 227 -3.60 16.54 -15.28
N ARG A 228 -2.40 15.97 -15.43
CA ARG A 228 -2.10 14.59 -15.04
C ARG A 228 -1.39 14.59 -13.70
N ILE A 229 -1.91 13.81 -12.78
CA ILE A 229 -1.37 13.63 -11.43
C ILE A 229 -0.86 12.21 -11.34
N PHE A 230 0.42 12.04 -11.03
CA PHE A 230 1.05 10.73 -10.82
C PHE A 230 1.04 10.42 -9.33
N VAL A 231 0.16 9.54 -8.93
CA VAL A 231 -0.03 9.17 -7.52
C VAL A 231 0.67 7.85 -7.24
N PRO A 232 1.61 7.75 -6.29
CA PRO A 232 2.18 6.49 -5.86
C PRO A 232 1.10 5.49 -5.45
N ASN A 233 1.22 4.23 -5.88
CA ASN A 233 0.19 3.22 -5.62
C ASN A 233 -0.03 2.95 -4.13
N SER A 234 1.00 3.10 -3.30
CA SER A 234 0.87 2.98 -1.85
C SER A 234 -0.06 4.04 -1.25
N ILE A 235 -0.09 5.24 -1.82
CA ILE A 235 -1.03 6.30 -1.41
C ILE A 235 -2.44 5.95 -1.88
N MET A 236 -2.60 5.58 -3.16
CA MET A 236 -3.91 5.19 -3.71
C MET A 236 -4.53 3.99 -2.98
N GLY A 237 -3.71 3.05 -2.51
CA GLY A 237 -4.19 1.86 -1.80
C GLY A 237 -4.54 2.09 -0.33
N ASN A 238 -4.00 3.15 0.30
CA ASN A 238 -4.17 3.41 1.73
C ASN A 238 -5.14 4.56 2.05
N GLN A 239 -5.55 5.34 1.05
CA GLN A 239 -6.50 6.45 1.24
C GLN A 239 -7.91 6.06 0.80
N PRO A 240 -8.96 6.60 1.46
CA PRO A 240 -10.33 6.46 0.99
C PRO A 240 -10.47 7.09 -0.40
N ILE A 241 -10.99 6.32 -1.35
CA ILE A 241 -11.26 6.78 -2.71
C ILE A 241 -12.76 6.71 -2.96
N VAL A 242 -13.36 7.83 -3.35
CA VAL A 242 -14.75 7.87 -3.80
C VAL A 242 -14.76 7.55 -5.29
N ASN A 243 -15.31 6.40 -5.66
CA ASN A 243 -15.47 6.00 -7.05
C ASN A 243 -16.92 6.25 -7.50
N TRP A 244 -17.09 7.03 -8.56
CA TRP A 244 -18.40 7.45 -9.08
C TRP A 244 -18.94 6.56 -10.20
N SER A 245 -18.18 5.57 -10.66
CA SER A 245 -18.52 4.83 -11.89
C SER A 245 -18.38 3.31 -11.79
N ILE A 246 -17.90 2.77 -10.66
CA ILE A 246 -17.53 1.35 -10.56
C ILE A 246 -18.73 0.39 -10.71
N THR A 247 -19.90 0.74 -10.17
CA THR A 247 -21.09 -0.12 -10.15
C THR A 247 -22.19 0.40 -11.06
N ASP A 248 -22.55 1.66 -10.89
CA ASP A 248 -23.58 2.35 -11.67
C ASP A 248 -23.04 3.73 -12.06
N PRO A 249 -22.98 4.05 -13.34
CA PRO A 249 -22.56 5.37 -13.79
C PRO A 249 -23.59 6.47 -13.53
N VAL A 250 -24.84 6.11 -13.21
CA VAL A 250 -25.92 7.05 -12.87
C VAL A 250 -25.62 7.72 -11.55
N ILE A 251 -25.68 9.03 -11.52
CA ILE A 251 -25.49 9.80 -10.30
C ILE A 251 -26.62 10.76 -10.05
N THR A 252 -26.94 10.95 -8.77
CA THR A 252 -27.86 12.00 -8.33
C THR A 252 -27.11 13.31 -8.16
N TRP A 253 -27.46 14.33 -8.97
CA TRP A 253 -26.83 15.64 -8.93
C TRP A 253 -27.69 16.64 -8.17
N PRO A 254 -27.19 17.27 -7.08
CA PRO A 254 -27.93 18.26 -6.33
C PRO A 254 -27.79 19.66 -6.96
N ILE A 255 -28.90 20.36 -7.10
CA ILE A 255 -28.97 21.76 -7.52
C ILE A 255 -29.63 22.54 -6.40
N ASN A 256 -28.86 23.38 -5.72
CA ASN A 256 -29.38 24.22 -4.63
C ASN A 256 -29.78 25.59 -5.17
N VAL A 257 -30.95 26.07 -4.74
CA VAL A 257 -31.48 27.39 -5.09
C VAL A 257 -32.16 27.98 -3.86
N GLY A 258 -31.82 29.22 -3.49
CA GLY A 258 -32.47 29.96 -2.42
C GLY A 258 -33.60 30.84 -2.98
N ILE A 259 -34.74 30.89 -2.28
CA ILE A 259 -35.85 31.79 -2.58
C ILE A 259 -36.12 32.68 -1.37
N ALA A 260 -36.77 33.85 -1.59
CA ALA A 260 -37.17 34.76 -0.53
C ALA A 260 -38.21 34.08 0.39
N TYR A 261 -38.22 34.45 1.67
CA TYR A 261 -39.20 33.95 2.63
C TYR A 261 -40.68 34.31 2.25
N SER A 262 -40.84 35.39 1.49
CA SER A 262 -42.15 35.81 0.96
C SER A 262 -42.58 35.02 -0.27
N ALA A 263 -41.70 34.25 -0.90
CA ALA A 263 -41.99 33.52 -2.13
C ALA A 263 -42.76 32.22 -1.85
N ASP A 264 -43.62 31.84 -2.80
CA ASP A 264 -44.37 30.59 -2.72
C ASP A 264 -43.47 29.40 -3.04
N ILE A 265 -43.30 28.55 -2.02
CA ILE A 265 -42.45 27.35 -2.09
C ILE A 265 -42.99 26.32 -3.10
N ASP A 266 -44.32 26.17 -3.17
CA ASP A 266 -44.94 25.16 -4.04
C ASP A 266 -44.84 25.58 -5.50
N LYS A 267 -45.04 26.87 -5.79
CA LYS A 267 -44.79 27.43 -7.12
C LYS A 267 -43.32 27.32 -7.54
N ALA A 268 -42.39 27.60 -6.64
CA ALA A 268 -40.96 27.43 -6.90
C ALA A 268 -40.60 25.96 -7.18
N ARG A 269 -41.17 25.03 -6.40
CA ARG A 269 -40.98 23.58 -6.57
C ARG A 269 -41.47 23.12 -7.94
N GLU A 270 -42.66 23.57 -8.36
CA GLU A 270 -43.23 23.22 -9.66
C GLU A 270 -42.30 23.68 -10.81
N ILE A 271 -41.82 24.91 -10.76
CA ILE A 271 -40.91 25.46 -11.77
C ILE A 271 -39.59 24.66 -11.83
N MET A 272 -39.02 24.32 -10.66
CA MET A 272 -37.79 23.56 -10.59
C MET A 272 -37.96 22.13 -11.15
N LEU A 273 -39.08 21.47 -10.83
CA LEU A 273 -39.44 20.15 -11.36
C LEU A 273 -39.63 20.18 -12.88
N ASP A 274 -40.34 21.21 -13.40
CA ASP A 274 -40.60 21.34 -14.84
C ASP A 274 -39.27 21.64 -15.60
N ALA A 275 -38.39 22.48 -15.05
CA ALA A 275 -37.10 22.77 -15.63
C ALA A 275 -36.24 21.48 -15.75
N ALA A 276 -36.22 20.64 -14.68
CA ALA A 276 -35.54 19.37 -14.69
C ALA A 276 -36.12 18.36 -15.70
N LYS A 277 -37.45 18.21 -15.72
CA LYS A 277 -38.17 17.28 -16.64
C LYS A 277 -37.95 17.61 -18.12
N ARG A 278 -37.74 18.88 -18.46
CA ARG A 278 -37.51 19.31 -19.85
C ARG A 278 -36.06 19.09 -20.32
N HIS A 279 -35.15 18.91 -19.39
CA HIS A 279 -33.75 18.74 -19.75
C HIS A 279 -33.49 17.35 -20.36
N PRO A 280 -32.82 17.25 -21.53
CA PRO A 280 -32.67 15.99 -22.26
C PRO A 280 -31.81 14.95 -21.56
N LEU A 281 -30.82 15.37 -20.73
CA LEU A 281 -29.89 14.49 -20.03
C LEU A 281 -30.38 14.06 -18.64
N VAL A 282 -31.51 14.56 -18.17
CA VAL A 282 -32.14 14.11 -16.92
C VAL A 282 -32.88 12.80 -17.16
N LEU A 283 -32.60 11.80 -16.35
CA LEU A 283 -33.24 10.49 -16.43
C LEU A 283 -34.66 10.58 -15.89
N LYS A 284 -35.64 10.37 -16.79
CA LYS A 284 -37.09 10.52 -16.48
C LYS A 284 -37.68 9.33 -15.73
N ASN A 285 -36.94 8.24 -15.64
CA ASN A 285 -37.39 6.99 -15.01
C ASN A 285 -37.12 6.94 -13.50
N GLN A 286 -36.55 7.99 -12.95
CA GLN A 286 -36.22 8.09 -11.52
C GLN A 286 -36.89 9.31 -10.90
N ASP A 287 -37.08 9.30 -9.58
CA ASP A 287 -37.80 10.33 -8.86
C ASP A 287 -37.03 11.64 -8.80
N ILE A 288 -37.44 12.61 -9.62
CA ILE A 288 -36.96 13.99 -9.50
C ILE A 288 -37.62 14.61 -8.27
N THR A 289 -36.81 15.01 -7.28
CA THR A 289 -37.34 15.55 -6.02
C THR A 289 -36.85 16.96 -5.76
N VAL A 290 -37.77 17.82 -5.23
CA VAL A 290 -37.43 19.13 -4.71
C VAL A 290 -37.80 19.17 -3.23
N ARG A 291 -36.84 19.47 -2.37
CA ARG A 291 -37.01 19.54 -0.91
C ARG A 291 -36.46 20.84 -0.38
N VAL A 292 -37.11 21.39 0.66
CA VAL A 292 -36.50 22.42 1.50
C VAL A 292 -35.41 21.75 2.33
N THR A 293 -34.21 22.23 2.24
CA THR A 293 -33.07 21.68 2.98
C THR A 293 -32.69 22.50 4.18
N GLU A 294 -32.98 23.79 4.15
CA GLU A 294 -32.57 24.71 5.22
C GLU A 294 -33.45 25.99 5.16
N LEU A 295 -33.72 26.53 6.31
CA LEU A 295 -34.25 27.89 6.50
C LEU A 295 -33.07 28.77 6.89
N GLY A 296 -32.39 29.36 5.89
CA GLY A 296 -31.15 30.14 6.09
C GLY A 296 -31.45 31.58 6.55
N ASP A 297 -30.39 32.34 6.81
CA ASP A 297 -30.50 33.71 7.37
C ASP A 297 -31.37 34.67 6.57
N PHE A 298 -31.37 34.53 5.22
CA PHE A 298 -32.11 35.41 4.31
C PHE A 298 -32.83 34.66 3.20
N ALA A 299 -32.73 33.34 3.11
CA ALA A 299 -33.33 32.54 2.05
C ALA A 299 -33.88 31.23 2.57
N VAL A 300 -34.96 30.74 1.94
CA VAL A 300 -35.40 29.34 2.04
C VAL A 300 -34.63 28.52 0.99
N ASN A 301 -33.76 27.63 1.43
CA ASN A 301 -32.94 26.84 0.55
C ASN A 301 -33.67 25.59 0.06
N LEU A 302 -33.85 25.50 -1.25
CA LEU A 302 -34.44 24.38 -1.95
C LEU A 302 -33.34 23.57 -2.64
N ARG A 303 -33.45 22.23 -2.55
CA ARG A 303 -32.58 21.30 -3.27
C ARG A 303 -33.38 20.50 -4.26
N LEU A 304 -33.07 20.67 -5.52
CA LEU A 304 -33.52 19.80 -6.61
C LEU A 304 -32.51 18.69 -6.80
N SER A 305 -32.92 17.44 -6.69
CA SER A 305 -32.10 16.25 -6.97
C SER A 305 -32.55 15.66 -8.30
N VAL A 306 -31.58 15.53 -9.22
CA VAL A 306 -31.82 14.98 -10.57
C VAL A 306 -30.80 13.87 -10.83
N ASP A 307 -31.26 12.79 -11.45
CA ASP A 307 -30.37 11.72 -11.86
C ASP A 307 -29.93 11.94 -13.30
N VAL A 308 -28.61 11.81 -13.50
CA VAL A 308 -27.95 11.97 -14.78
C VAL A 308 -27.15 10.71 -15.14
N PRO A 309 -27.00 10.38 -16.43
CA PRO A 309 -26.42 9.08 -16.84
C PRO A 309 -24.95 8.92 -16.49
N LYS A 310 -24.21 10.03 -16.31
CA LYS A 310 -22.78 9.99 -16.01
C LYS A 310 -22.32 11.26 -15.29
N ARG A 311 -21.24 11.13 -14.53
CA ARG A 311 -20.64 12.24 -13.77
C ARG A 311 -20.09 13.35 -14.66
N ASP A 312 -19.53 13.03 -15.82
CA ASP A 312 -18.94 13.99 -16.76
C ASP A 312 -19.93 15.04 -17.27
N VAL A 313 -21.20 14.65 -17.50
CA VAL A 313 -22.25 15.56 -17.97
C VAL A 313 -22.99 16.25 -16.82
N ALA A 314 -22.83 15.78 -15.58
CA ALA A 314 -23.63 16.24 -14.45
C ALA A 314 -23.44 17.73 -14.13
N PHE A 315 -22.19 18.21 -14.15
CA PHE A 315 -21.88 19.60 -13.88
C PHE A 315 -22.54 20.53 -14.90
N THR A 316 -22.37 20.25 -16.20
CA THR A 316 -22.94 21.04 -17.29
C THR A 316 -24.46 21.01 -17.22
N THR A 317 -25.07 19.83 -17.07
CA THR A 317 -26.52 19.68 -16.86
C THR A 317 -27.01 20.49 -15.67
N GLY A 318 -26.30 20.46 -14.54
CA GLY A 318 -26.64 21.27 -13.37
C GLY A 318 -26.61 22.77 -13.62
N CYS A 319 -25.63 23.25 -14.41
CA CYS A 319 -25.52 24.66 -14.80
C CYS A 319 -26.70 25.08 -15.72
N GLU A 320 -27.03 24.28 -16.72
CA GLU A 320 -28.09 24.54 -17.67
C GLU A 320 -29.46 24.55 -16.97
N ILE A 321 -29.72 23.62 -16.08
CA ILE A 321 -30.97 23.60 -15.27
C ILE A 321 -31.03 24.81 -14.34
N ARG A 322 -29.92 25.20 -13.69
CA ARG A 322 -29.86 26.38 -12.81
C ARG A 322 -30.15 27.65 -13.57
N GLU A 323 -29.65 27.80 -14.78
CA GLU A 323 -29.94 28.92 -15.66
C GLU A 323 -31.41 28.94 -16.09
N ALA A 324 -31.96 27.78 -16.44
CA ALA A 324 -33.39 27.64 -16.81
C ALA A 324 -34.33 28.01 -15.64
N ILE A 325 -33.99 27.57 -14.42
CA ILE A 325 -34.71 27.92 -13.19
C ILE A 325 -34.66 29.43 -12.97
N LYS A 326 -33.50 30.06 -13.06
CA LYS A 326 -33.34 31.51 -12.87
C LYS A 326 -34.20 32.31 -13.84
N LYS A 327 -34.15 31.97 -15.13
CA LYS A 327 -34.95 32.64 -16.17
C LYS A 327 -36.47 32.51 -15.95
N ARG A 328 -36.91 31.37 -15.39
CA ARG A 328 -38.34 31.18 -15.09
C ARG A 328 -38.75 31.86 -13.79
N PHE A 329 -37.93 31.84 -12.78
CA PHE A 329 -38.18 32.57 -11.53
C PHE A 329 -38.41 34.07 -11.81
N ASP A 330 -37.56 34.66 -12.66
CA ASP A 330 -37.72 36.05 -13.06
C ASP A 330 -39.04 36.32 -13.75
N LYS A 331 -39.49 35.44 -14.65
CA LYS A 331 -40.77 35.58 -15.37
C LYS A 331 -41.98 35.40 -14.47
N GLU A 332 -41.90 34.53 -13.50
CA GLU A 332 -42.98 34.16 -12.59
C GLU A 332 -42.99 35.00 -11.29
N GLY A 333 -42.03 35.92 -11.14
CA GLY A 333 -41.95 36.82 -10.00
C GLY A 333 -41.48 36.14 -8.69
N ILE A 334 -40.75 35.04 -8.80
CA ILE A 334 -40.10 34.39 -7.64
C ILE A 334 -38.77 35.08 -7.39
N GLU A 335 -38.65 35.70 -6.23
CA GLU A 335 -37.43 36.44 -5.84
C GLU A 335 -36.36 35.50 -5.31
N ILE A 336 -35.15 35.67 -5.83
CA ILE A 336 -33.91 35.13 -5.25
C ILE A 336 -33.34 36.25 -4.37
N PRO A 337 -33.35 36.09 -3.02
CA PRO A 337 -33.05 37.20 -2.12
C PRO A 337 -31.58 37.57 -2.12
N PHE A 338 -31.33 38.86 -1.95
CA PHE A 338 -30.01 39.35 -1.55
C PHE A 338 -29.86 39.21 -0.02
N PRO A 339 -28.64 39.30 0.53
CA PRO A 339 -28.44 39.39 1.97
C PRO A 339 -29.14 40.64 2.51
N TYR A 340 -30.10 40.45 3.41
CA TYR A 340 -30.82 41.54 4.09
C TYR A 340 -30.26 41.73 5.49
N GLN A 341 -30.10 43.00 5.91
CA GLN A 341 -29.75 43.39 7.26
C GLN A 341 -30.76 44.39 7.79
N ASN A 342 -31.38 44.10 8.93
CA ASN A 342 -32.19 45.07 9.65
C ASN A 342 -31.28 45.98 10.47
N ILE A 343 -31.16 47.25 10.09
CA ILE A 343 -30.38 48.24 10.81
C ILE A 343 -31.33 49.00 11.71
N ILE A 344 -31.21 48.83 13.04
CA ILE A 344 -31.92 49.62 14.04
C ILE A 344 -31.03 50.84 14.35
N ILE A 345 -31.45 52.00 13.89
CA ILE A 345 -30.77 53.24 14.21
C ILE A 345 -31.37 53.75 15.52
N GLN A 346 -30.64 53.62 16.63
CA GLN A 346 -30.98 54.26 17.89
C GLN A 346 -30.43 55.68 17.90
N ASN A 347 -31.36 56.68 18.04
CA ASN A 347 -30.95 58.05 18.20
C ASN A 347 -30.25 58.24 19.53
N SER A 348 -29.12 58.93 19.56
CA SER A 348 -28.32 59.18 20.79
C SER A 348 -29.08 60.04 21.82
N GLU A 349 -30.16 60.69 21.41
CA GLU A 349 -31.07 61.47 22.32
C GLU A 349 -31.84 60.56 23.27
N ASP A 350 -32.27 59.37 22.82
CA ASP A 350 -32.99 58.40 23.67
C ASP A 350 -32.10 57.78 24.80
N LEU A 351 -30.75 57.78 24.62
CA LEU A 351 -29.82 57.29 25.61
C LEU A 351 -29.51 58.28 26.74
N HIS A 352 -29.87 59.55 26.56
CA HIS A 352 -29.73 60.58 27.60
C HIS A 352 -30.89 60.58 28.59
N ASP A 353 -32.11 60.25 28.13
CA ASP A 353 -33.30 60.29 28.97
C ASP A 353 -33.34 59.14 29.99
N GLU A 354 -32.86 57.92 29.61
CA GLU A 354 -32.78 56.79 30.52
C GLU A 354 -31.70 56.92 31.61
N ARG A 355 -30.74 57.83 31.43
CA ARG A 355 -29.71 58.10 32.47
C ARG A 355 -30.18 59.10 33.53
N CYS A 356 -31.09 59.99 33.18
CA CYS A 356 -31.64 60.95 34.14
C CYS A 356 -32.67 60.34 35.07
N ASP A 357 -33.41 59.34 34.66
CA ASP A 357 -34.41 58.65 35.50
C ASP A 357 -33.82 57.64 36.49
N ARG A 358 -32.54 57.27 36.38
CA ARG A 358 -31.85 56.37 37.31
C ARG A 358 -31.01 57.12 38.36
N ALA A 359 -30.97 58.42 38.33
CA ALA A 359 -30.17 59.25 39.23
C ALA A 359 -31.04 60.14 40.18
N GLY A 360 -32.37 59.91 40.20
CA GLY A 360 -33.32 60.59 41.11
C GLY A 360 -33.70 59.76 42.30
#